data_048435b026a6f988ac0483c770e9763b
#
_entry.id   048435b026a6f988ac0483c770e9763b
#
_cell.length_a   1.000
_cell.length_b   1.000
_cell.length_c   1.000
_cell.angle_alpha   90.00
_cell.angle_beta   90.00
_cell.angle_gamma   90.00
#
_symmetry.space_group_name_H-M   'P 1'
#
loop_
_entity.id
_entity.type
_entity.pdbx_description
1 polymer ?
#
loop_
_entity_poly.entity_id
_entity_poly.type
_entity_poly.pdbx_seq_one_letter_code
_entity_poly.pdbx_strand_id
1 'polypeptide(L)'
;EADHSATATDNHDYQVDTEITAHITITSIATDDNVTGPDSEHTQAIIGTVSGDVKAGDIVTVTLDGQQLGTAEVQADKSWSLSVDGKILLDAKADNVTASVAITDAAGNHASDTDTHNYTVDVSATIDIDPITGDNHITQQEGHQQNITITGTVGGQVQEGDIVKVTLGGHHYETKVEAGNKWSVNVTGSDVL
;
A
#
# COMPACT_ATOMS: atom_id res chain seq x y z
N GLU A 1 -85.24 -2.43 -32.12
CA GLU A 1 -83.78 -2.34 -32.32
C GLU A 1 -83.15 -3.01 -31.10
N ALA A 2 -82.35 -4.08 -31.33
CA ALA A 2 -81.59 -4.76 -30.29
C ALA A 2 -80.24 -4.05 -30.17
N ASP A 3 -80.00 -3.48 -29.02
CA ASP A 3 -78.70 -2.89 -28.70
C ASP A 3 -77.67 -4.02 -28.42
N HIS A 4 -76.77 -4.21 -29.37
CA HIS A 4 -75.71 -5.22 -29.24
C HIS A 4 -74.43 -4.55 -28.75
N SER A 5 -74.15 -4.52 -27.46
CA SER A 5 -72.85 -4.11 -26.92
C SER A 5 -72.00 -5.33 -26.65
N ALA A 6 -70.74 -5.29 -27.14
CA ALA A 6 -69.75 -6.27 -26.82
C ALA A 6 -68.64 -5.57 -26.05
N THR A 7 -68.24 -6.08 -24.92
CA THR A 7 -67.06 -5.61 -24.14
C THR A 7 -66.05 -6.76 -24.07
N ALA A 8 -64.81 -6.42 -24.37
CA ALA A 8 -63.64 -7.30 -24.12
C ALA A 8 -62.72 -6.61 -23.15
N THR A 9 -62.26 -7.36 -22.14
CA THR A 9 -61.22 -6.89 -21.18
C THR A 9 -60.10 -7.90 -21.17
N ASP A 10 -58.88 -7.40 -21.22
CA ASP A 10 -57.69 -8.18 -21.04
C ASP A 10 -56.94 -7.61 -19.82
N ASN A 11 -56.44 -8.48 -18.95
CA ASN A 11 -55.65 -8.13 -17.79
C ASN A 11 -54.26 -8.78 -17.94
N HIS A 12 -53.26 -7.98 -17.83
CA HIS A 12 -51.89 -8.45 -17.79
C HIS A 12 -51.24 -8.06 -16.46
N ASP A 13 -50.79 -9.09 -15.74
CA ASP A 13 -50.06 -8.90 -14.48
C ASP A 13 -48.63 -8.49 -14.79
N TYR A 14 -48.15 -7.47 -14.12
CA TYR A 14 -46.76 -7.05 -14.17
C TYR A 14 -46.20 -6.92 -12.76
N GLN A 15 -44.91 -7.20 -12.62
CA GLN A 15 -44.17 -6.96 -11.39
C GLN A 15 -43.42 -5.66 -11.51
N VAL A 16 -43.46 -4.89 -10.45
CA VAL A 16 -42.64 -3.67 -10.31
C VAL A 16 -41.48 -4.04 -9.41
N ASP A 17 -40.26 -4.04 -9.96
CA ASP A 17 -39.03 -4.18 -9.22
C ASP A 17 -38.52 -2.77 -8.90
N THR A 18 -38.50 -2.43 -7.62
CA THR A 18 -38.09 -1.07 -7.13
C THR A 18 -36.94 -1.13 -6.15
N GLU A 19 -36.43 -2.31 -5.83
CA GLU A 19 -35.40 -2.51 -4.83
C GLU A 19 -34.16 -3.15 -5.45
N ILE A 20 -33.03 -2.50 -5.26
CA ILE A 20 -31.69 -3.02 -5.58
C ILE A 20 -30.75 -2.65 -4.44
N THR A 21 -29.90 -3.57 -4.02
CA THR A 21 -28.95 -3.39 -2.93
C THR A 21 -27.54 -3.73 -3.37
N ALA A 22 -26.57 -3.00 -2.88
CA ALA A 22 -25.16 -3.29 -3.06
C ALA A 22 -24.43 -3.06 -1.74
N HIS A 23 -23.56 -4.00 -1.38
CA HIS A 23 -22.66 -3.88 -0.25
C HIS A 23 -21.26 -4.34 -0.66
N ILE A 24 -20.24 -3.64 -0.19
CA ILE A 24 -18.85 -3.97 -0.41
C ILE A 24 -18.10 -3.94 0.90
N THR A 25 -17.11 -4.82 1.05
CA THR A 25 -16.19 -4.85 2.20
C THR A 25 -14.79 -5.17 1.71
N ILE A 26 -13.80 -4.44 2.17
CA ILE A 26 -12.39 -4.80 2.08
C ILE A 26 -12.08 -5.71 3.27
N THR A 27 -11.54 -6.88 3.01
CA THR A 27 -11.23 -7.87 4.05
C THR A 27 -9.81 -7.73 4.55
N SER A 28 -8.87 -7.49 3.65
CA SER A 28 -7.46 -7.20 4.00
C SER A 28 -6.73 -6.49 2.89
N ILE A 29 -5.68 -5.77 3.28
CA ILE A 29 -4.67 -5.15 2.44
C ILE A 29 -3.36 -5.84 2.75
N ALA A 30 -2.59 -6.26 1.72
CA ALA A 30 -1.53 -7.22 1.88
C ALA A 30 -2.08 -8.50 2.57
N THR A 31 -1.35 -9.12 3.48
CA THR A 31 -1.80 -10.35 4.14
C THR A 31 -2.45 -10.09 5.50
N ASP A 32 -2.00 -9.04 6.19
CA ASP A 32 -2.27 -8.79 7.61
C ASP A 32 -2.54 -7.30 7.93
N ASP A 33 -2.87 -6.51 6.92
CA ASP A 33 -3.06 -5.06 7.02
C ASP A 33 -1.81 -4.31 7.50
N ASN A 34 -0.63 -4.91 7.29
CA ASN A 34 0.66 -4.29 7.58
C ASN A 34 1.57 -4.39 6.36
N VAL A 35 2.01 -3.25 5.86
CA VAL A 35 2.92 -3.15 4.71
C VAL A 35 4.33 -2.85 5.20
N THR A 36 5.23 -3.78 4.95
CA THR A 36 6.64 -3.70 5.35
C THR A 36 7.54 -3.40 4.15
N GLY A 37 8.82 -3.15 4.40
CA GLY A 37 9.81 -3.00 3.33
C GLY A 37 9.88 -4.21 2.39
N PRO A 38 9.96 -5.46 2.88
CA PRO A 38 9.88 -6.65 2.04
C PRO A 38 8.62 -6.73 1.18
N ASP A 39 7.46 -6.30 1.70
CA ASP A 39 6.21 -6.27 0.94
C ASP A 39 6.28 -5.30 -0.23
N SER A 40 7.04 -4.21 -0.09
CA SER A 40 7.22 -3.22 -1.16
C SER A 40 7.98 -3.75 -2.38
N GLU A 41 8.73 -4.83 -2.23
CA GLU A 41 9.47 -5.48 -3.32
C GLU A 41 8.60 -6.47 -4.12
N HIS A 42 7.38 -6.72 -3.66
CA HIS A 42 6.48 -7.72 -4.22
C HIS A 42 5.09 -7.14 -4.50
N THR A 43 4.36 -7.85 -5.36
CA THR A 43 2.94 -7.57 -5.58
C THR A 43 2.14 -7.96 -4.34
N GLN A 44 1.32 -7.05 -3.85
CA GLN A 44 0.40 -7.24 -2.75
C GLN A 44 -1.03 -7.37 -3.24
N ALA A 45 -1.88 -8.07 -2.51
CA ALA A 45 -3.29 -8.21 -2.81
C ALA A 45 -4.15 -7.34 -1.89
N ILE A 46 -5.11 -6.64 -2.47
CA ILE A 46 -6.23 -6.03 -1.76
C ILE A 46 -7.42 -6.92 -2.04
N ILE A 47 -8.01 -7.52 -1.01
CA ILE A 47 -9.08 -8.49 -1.16
C ILE A 47 -10.33 -8.07 -0.40
N GLY A 48 -11.48 -8.51 -0.89
CA GLY A 48 -12.73 -8.22 -0.23
C GLY A 48 -13.89 -9.05 -0.76
N THR A 49 -15.07 -8.71 -0.30
CA THR A 49 -16.31 -9.37 -0.67
C THR A 49 -17.39 -8.35 -1.00
N VAL A 50 -18.41 -8.79 -1.72
CA VAL A 50 -19.61 -8.02 -1.99
C VAL A 50 -20.85 -8.83 -1.59
N SER A 51 -21.96 -8.14 -1.39
CA SER A 51 -23.25 -8.78 -1.14
C SER A 51 -24.41 -7.99 -1.74
N GLY A 52 -25.64 -8.41 -1.49
CA GLY A 52 -26.82 -7.87 -2.15
C GLY A 52 -26.95 -8.37 -3.59
N ASP A 53 -27.40 -7.50 -4.47
CA ASP A 53 -27.66 -7.79 -5.88
C ASP A 53 -26.44 -7.70 -6.78
N VAL A 54 -25.26 -7.40 -6.22
CA VAL A 54 -23.96 -7.43 -6.92
C VAL A 54 -23.71 -8.84 -7.46
N LYS A 55 -23.29 -9.00 -8.70
CA LYS A 55 -23.12 -10.28 -9.40
C LYS A 55 -21.67 -10.51 -9.82
N ALA A 56 -21.35 -11.76 -10.10
CA ALA A 56 -20.10 -12.11 -10.76
C ALA A 56 -20.00 -11.36 -12.10
N GLY A 57 -18.84 -10.76 -12.35
CA GLY A 57 -18.60 -9.90 -13.51
C GLY A 57 -18.83 -8.40 -13.24
N ASP A 58 -19.47 -8.00 -12.14
CA ASP A 58 -19.54 -6.60 -11.73
C ASP A 58 -18.14 -6.09 -11.34
N ILE A 59 -17.94 -4.80 -11.48
CA ILE A 59 -16.62 -4.18 -11.33
C ILE A 59 -16.53 -3.42 -10.01
N VAL A 60 -15.51 -3.76 -9.23
CA VAL A 60 -15.06 -3.01 -8.06
C VAL A 60 -13.96 -2.05 -8.50
N THR A 61 -14.07 -0.79 -8.10
CA THR A 61 -13.01 0.22 -8.28
C THR A 61 -12.31 0.47 -6.96
N VAL A 62 -10.97 0.41 -6.98
CA VAL A 62 -10.14 0.59 -5.79
C VAL A 62 -9.31 1.87 -5.94
N THR A 63 -9.30 2.70 -4.90
CA THR A 63 -8.59 3.99 -4.86
C THR A 63 -7.69 4.09 -3.62
N LEU A 64 -6.60 4.83 -3.74
CA LEU A 64 -5.67 5.19 -2.68
C LEU A 64 -5.25 6.65 -2.89
N ASP A 65 -5.21 7.46 -1.85
CA ASP A 65 -4.91 8.90 -1.95
C ASP A 65 -5.80 9.65 -2.98
N GLY A 66 -7.04 9.18 -3.18
CA GLY A 66 -7.95 9.73 -4.18
C GLY A 66 -7.61 9.39 -5.64
N GLN A 67 -6.59 8.56 -5.87
CA GLN A 67 -6.19 8.06 -7.18
C GLN A 67 -6.67 6.62 -7.36
N GLN A 68 -7.17 6.30 -8.55
CA GLN A 68 -7.55 4.93 -8.87
C GLN A 68 -6.31 4.04 -8.98
N LEU A 69 -6.23 3.01 -8.13
CA LEU A 69 -5.22 1.96 -8.23
C LEU A 69 -5.55 0.97 -9.34
N GLY A 70 -6.81 0.64 -9.50
CA GLY A 70 -7.26 -0.32 -10.48
C GLY A 70 -8.72 -0.73 -10.28
N THR A 71 -9.10 -1.77 -10.99
CA THR A 71 -10.42 -2.40 -10.89
C THR A 71 -10.27 -3.90 -10.71
N ALA A 72 -11.23 -4.50 -10.01
CA ALA A 72 -11.32 -5.94 -9.82
C ALA A 72 -12.70 -6.44 -10.25
N GLU A 73 -12.74 -7.61 -10.86
CA GLU A 73 -13.98 -8.27 -11.24
C GLU A 73 -14.48 -9.15 -10.09
N VAL A 74 -15.77 -9.03 -9.77
CA VAL A 74 -16.42 -9.84 -8.75
C VAL A 74 -16.50 -11.29 -9.24
N GLN A 75 -16.07 -12.21 -8.39
CA GLN A 75 -16.07 -13.65 -8.67
C GLN A 75 -17.42 -14.31 -8.35
N ALA A 76 -17.59 -15.57 -8.74
CA ALA A 76 -18.83 -16.32 -8.52
C ALA A 76 -19.19 -16.52 -7.04
N ASP A 77 -18.18 -16.52 -6.17
CA ASP A 77 -18.32 -16.63 -4.71
C ASP A 77 -18.49 -15.28 -4.01
N LYS A 78 -18.72 -14.22 -4.79
CA LYS A 78 -18.83 -12.83 -4.30
C LYS A 78 -17.51 -12.23 -3.74
N SER A 79 -16.39 -12.88 -3.93
CA SER A 79 -15.09 -12.32 -3.63
C SER A 79 -14.59 -11.41 -4.75
N TRP A 80 -13.66 -10.53 -4.43
CA TRP A 80 -12.88 -9.74 -5.39
C TRP A 80 -11.45 -9.57 -4.88
N SER A 81 -10.52 -9.38 -5.80
CA SER A 81 -9.11 -9.17 -5.49
C SER A 81 -8.46 -8.26 -6.52
N LEU A 82 -7.70 -7.28 -6.05
CA LEU A 82 -6.84 -6.43 -6.87
C LEU A 82 -5.38 -6.64 -6.46
N SER A 83 -4.53 -6.95 -7.42
CA SER A 83 -3.09 -6.99 -7.23
C SER A 83 -2.48 -5.63 -7.51
N VAL A 84 -1.67 -5.11 -6.58
CA VAL A 84 -1.00 -3.82 -6.66
C VAL A 84 0.49 -3.97 -6.33
N ASP A 85 1.33 -3.09 -6.83
CA ASP A 85 2.72 -3.01 -6.41
C ASP A 85 2.77 -2.57 -4.94
N GLY A 86 3.45 -3.35 -4.09
CA GLY A 86 3.56 -3.06 -2.67
C GLY A 86 4.24 -1.73 -2.37
N LYS A 87 5.12 -1.26 -3.27
CA LYS A 87 5.73 0.06 -3.15
C LYS A 87 4.71 1.19 -3.20
N ILE A 88 3.63 1.04 -3.95
CA ILE A 88 2.55 2.05 -4.01
C ILE A 88 1.87 2.18 -2.64
N LEU A 89 1.67 1.05 -1.94
CA LEU A 89 1.10 1.05 -0.59
C LEU A 89 2.07 1.63 0.43
N LEU A 90 3.37 1.31 0.31
CA LEU A 90 4.41 1.81 1.22
C LEU A 90 4.60 3.32 1.12
N ASP A 91 4.57 3.87 -0.10
CA ASP A 91 4.84 5.29 -0.38
C ASP A 91 3.58 6.17 -0.28
N ALA A 92 2.42 5.60 0.02
CA ALA A 92 1.16 6.33 0.10
C ALA A 92 1.18 7.38 1.22
N LYS A 93 0.40 8.44 1.04
CA LYS A 93 0.27 9.51 2.04
C LYS A 93 -0.81 9.21 3.06
N ALA A 94 -1.81 8.43 2.66
CA ALA A 94 -2.89 7.97 3.52
C ALA A 94 -2.79 6.47 3.70
N ASP A 95 -2.90 6.02 4.94
CA ASP A 95 -2.81 4.60 5.31
C ASP A 95 -4.20 3.93 5.21
N ASN A 96 -4.90 4.21 4.10
CA ASN A 96 -6.22 3.62 3.85
C ASN A 96 -6.52 3.48 2.36
N VAL A 97 -7.23 2.42 2.03
CA VAL A 97 -7.72 2.11 0.69
C VAL A 97 -9.24 2.19 0.70
N THR A 98 -9.82 2.75 -0.34
CA THR A 98 -11.27 2.77 -0.54
C THR A 98 -11.64 1.91 -1.74
N ALA A 99 -12.61 1.01 -1.55
CA ALA A 99 -13.22 0.23 -2.62
C ALA A 99 -14.66 0.67 -2.83
N SER A 100 -15.12 0.69 -4.07
CA SER A 100 -16.48 1.04 -4.44
C SER A 100 -17.04 0.10 -5.48
N VAL A 101 -18.36 -0.15 -5.39
CA VAL A 101 -19.12 -0.88 -6.38
C VAL A 101 -20.38 -0.10 -6.72
N ALA A 102 -20.76 -0.09 -8.00
CA ALA A 102 -22.00 0.49 -8.47
C ALA A 102 -22.63 -0.45 -9.48
N ILE A 103 -23.92 -0.75 -9.29
CA ILE A 103 -24.69 -1.67 -10.14
C ILE A 103 -25.98 -1.04 -10.61
N THR A 104 -26.47 -1.57 -11.72
CA THR A 104 -27.78 -1.21 -12.29
C THR A 104 -28.50 -2.50 -12.69
N ASP A 105 -29.75 -2.65 -12.31
CA ASP A 105 -30.57 -3.77 -12.71
C ASP A 105 -31.21 -3.60 -14.10
N ALA A 106 -31.93 -4.61 -14.54
CA ALA A 106 -32.63 -4.58 -15.83
C ALA A 106 -33.82 -3.60 -15.86
N ALA A 107 -34.34 -3.21 -14.69
CA ALA A 107 -35.43 -2.23 -14.56
C ALA A 107 -34.88 -0.77 -14.57
N GLY A 108 -33.55 -0.60 -14.46
CA GLY A 108 -32.88 0.69 -14.42
C GLY A 108 -32.71 1.25 -13.00
N ASN A 109 -32.94 0.46 -11.95
CA ASN A 109 -32.63 0.87 -10.58
C ASN A 109 -31.11 0.83 -10.34
N HIS A 110 -30.61 1.75 -9.49
CA HIS A 110 -29.20 1.90 -9.19
C HIS A 110 -28.93 1.65 -7.72
N ALA A 111 -27.84 0.96 -7.41
CA ALA A 111 -27.28 0.86 -6.08
C ALA A 111 -25.75 1.02 -6.13
N SER A 112 -25.20 1.61 -5.09
CA SER A 112 -23.74 1.73 -4.92
C SER A 112 -23.39 1.67 -3.45
N ASP A 113 -22.18 1.21 -3.17
CA ASP A 113 -21.62 1.18 -1.83
C ASP A 113 -20.11 1.41 -1.89
N THR A 114 -19.55 1.87 -0.77
CA THR A 114 -18.12 2.11 -0.61
C THR A 114 -17.67 1.65 0.77
N ASP A 115 -16.49 1.04 0.82
CA ASP A 115 -15.81 0.69 2.06
C ASP A 115 -14.40 1.26 2.09
N THR A 116 -13.95 1.68 3.27
CA THR A 116 -12.60 2.18 3.49
C THR A 116 -11.92 1.38 4.57
N HIS A 117 -10.78 0.81 4.26
CA HIS A 117 -10.00 -0.05 5.15
C HIS A 117 -8.63 0.55 5.41
N ASN A 118 -8.24 0.59 6.68
CA ASN A 118 -6.93 1.10 7.08
C ASN A 118 -5.90 -0.03 7.11
N TYR A 119 -4.66 0.32 6.82
CA TYR A 119 -3.50 -0.55 7.01
C TYR A 119 -2.40 0.22 7.74
N THR A 120 -1.38 -0.47 8.19
CA THR A 120 -0.19 0.13 8.82
C THR A 120 1.01 -0.01 7.90
N VAL A 121 1.94 0.94 8.02
CA VAL A 121 3.23 0.88 7.33
C VAL A 121 4.30 0.76 8.39
N ASP A 122 5.08 -0.33 8.34
CA ASP A 122 6.22 -0.53 9.22
C ASP A 122 7.53 -0.31 8.45
N VAL A 123 8.14 0.84 8.65
CA VAL A 123 9.45 1.21 8.11
C VAL A 123 10.47 1.15 9.23
N SER A 124 11.29 0.12 9.23
CA SER A 124 12.39 0.00 10.16
C SER A 124 13.73 0.32 9.49
N ALA A 125 14.62 0.98 10.22
CA ALA A 125 16.00 1.21 9.82
C ALA A 125 16.92 0.78 10.96
N THR A 126 17.97 0.02 10.61
CA THR A 126 19.03 -0.32 11.53
C THR A 126 20.36 0.19 10.97
N ILE A 127 21.28 0.51 11.85
CA ILE A 127 22.62 0.93 11.48
C ILE A 127 23.63 0.32 12.47
N ASP A 128 24.72 -0.21 11.92
CA ASP A 128 25.86 -0.70 12.66
C ASP A 128 27.11 0.03 12.21
N ILE A 129 28.05 0.26 13.15
CA ILE A 129 29.36 0.85 12.90
C ILE A 129 30.39 -0.25 13.13
N ASP A 130 31.25 -0.48 12.12
CA ASP A 130 32.39 -1.39 12.27
C ASP A 130 33.41 -0.83 13.28
N PRO A 131 34.28 -1.68 13.84
CA PRO A 131 35.37 -1.21 14.68
C PRO A 131 36.20 -0.12 13.99
N ILE A 132 36.32 1.03 14.65
CA ILE A 132 37.10 2.14 14.15
C ILE A 132 38.59 1.76 14.24
N THR A 133 39.40 2.03 13.20
CA THR A 133 40.80 1.61 13.06
C THR A 133 41.03 0.09 13.18
N GLY A 134 39.95 -0.71 13.16
CA GLY A 134 39.98 -2.17 13.22
C GLY A 134 39.91 -2.78 14.61
N ASP A 135 40.21 -2.02 15.67
CA ASP A 135 40.24 -2.50 17.05
C ASP A 135 39.55 -1.57 18.06
N ASN A 136 38.94 -0.48 17.60
CA ASN A 136 38.34 0.58 18.45
C ASN A 136 39.34 1.29 19.37
N HIS A 137 40.62 1.21 19.09
CA HIS A 137 41.64 1.96 19.78
C HIS A 137 42.27 2.99 18.86
N ILE A 138 42.25 4.24 19.23
CA ILE A 138 42.89 5.31 18.48
C ILE A 138 44.26 5.59 19.10
N THR A 139 45.30 5.23 18.38
CA THR A 139 46.67 5.57 18.76
C THR A 139 46.95 7.03 18.40
N GLN A 140 47.96 7.63 19.06
CA GLN A 140 48.42 8.99 18.75
C GLN A 140 48.84 9.13 17.28
N GLN A 141 49.40 8.08 16.68
CA GLN A 141 49.77 8.05 15.25
C GLN A 141 48.57 8.10 14.34
N GLU A 142 47.51 7.37 14.66
CA GLU A 142 46.24 7.35 13.89
C GLU A 142 45.52 8.69 14.01
N GLY A 143 45.47 9.28 15.21
CA GLY A 143 44.86 10.58 15.42
C GLY A 143 45.59 11.75 14.72
N HIS A 144 46.82 11.55 14.21
CA HIS A 144 47.49 12.50 13.36
C HIS A 144 47.31 12.28 11.85
N GLN A 145 46.53 11.25 11.48
CA GLN A 145 46.21 11.02 10.07
C GLN A 145 45.21 12.08 9.58
N GLN A 146 45.34 12.45 8.32
CA GLN A 146 44.40 13.40 7.70
C GLN A 146 43.00 12.81 7.53
N ASN A 147 42.91 11.50 7.31
CA ASN A 147 41.63 10.79 7.10
C ASN A 147 41.68 9.45 7.82
N ILE A 148 40.65 9.21 8.63
CA ILE A 148 40.30 7.92 9.16
C ILE A 148 38.95 7.52 8.50
N THR A 149 38.86 6.34 7.91
CA THR A 149 37.63 5.86 7.32
C THR A 149 36.82 5.09 8.37
N ILE A 150 35.62 5.56 8.63
CA ILE A 150 34.63 4.86 9.43
C ILE A 150 33.69 4.15 8.45
N THR A 151 33.44 2.87 8.71
CA THR A 151 32.57 2.03 7.89
C THR A 151 31.45 1.44 8.73
N GLY A 152 30.47 0.90 8.07
CA GLY A 152 29.40 0.18 8.72
C GLY A 152 28.37 -0.38 7.74
N THR A 153 27.32 -0.90 8.31
CA THR A 153 26.20 -1.48 7.54
C THR A 153 24.89 -0.86 7.99
N VAL A 154 23.89 -0.94 7.12
CA VAL A 154 22.51 -0.59 7.39
C VAL A 154 21.61 -1.75 7.10
N GLY A 155 20.40 -1.75 7.67
CA GLY A 155 19.38 -2.78 7.44
C GLY A 155 17.97 -2.20 7.55
N GLY A 156 16.97 -3.08 7.45
CA GLY A 156 15.58 -2.66 7.34
C GLY A 156 15.26 -2.16 5.93
N GLN A 157 14.49 -1.07 5.82
CA GLN A 157 14.09 -0.46 4.56
C GLN A 157 15.09 0.56 4.01
N VAL A 158 16.28 0.62 4.56
CA VAL A 158 17.33 1.52 4.05
C VAL A 158 17.79 1.05 2.67
N GLN A 159 17.87 2.00 1.73
CA GLN A 159 18.20 1.73 0.33
C GLN A 159 19.50 2.39 -0.07
N GLU A 160 20.12 1.88 -1.15
CA GLU A 160 21.28 2.54 -1.77
C GLU A 160 20.94 3.97 -2.15
N GLY A 161 21.81 4.90 -1.72
CA GLY A 161 21.62 6.35 -1.92
C GLY A 161 21.01 7.09 -0.73
N ASP A 162 20.46 6.38 0.26
CA ASP A 162 20.00 7.00 1.51
C ASP A 162 21.15 7.64 2.27
N ILE A 163 20.85 8.66 3.06
CA ILE A 163 21.87 9.45 3.75
C ILE A 163 22.13 8.88 5.15
N VAL A 164 23.40 8.55 5.41
CA VAL A 164 23.93 8.25 6.74
C VAL A 164 24.56 9.50 7.31
N LYS A 165 24.18 9.86 8.53
CA LYS A 165 24.75 10.97 9.28
C LYS A 165 25.57 10.41 10.43
N VAL A 166 26.85 10.83 10.49
CA VAL A 166 27.79 10.46 11.55
C VAL A 166 28.15 11.70 12.33
N THR A 167 28.04 11.63 13.65
CA THR A 167 28.46 12.72 14.54
C THR A 167 29.64 12.23 15.38
N LEU A 168 30.74 12.96 15.33
CA LEU A 168 31.99 12.65 16.03
C LEU A 168 32.62 13.95 16.57
N GLY A 169 32.90 13.98 17.86
CA GLY A 169 33.54 15.14 18.48
C GLY A 169 32.81 16.49 18.30
N GLY A 170 31.47 16.42 18.04
CA GLY A 170 30.66 17.61 17.71
C GLY A 170 30.69 18.02 16.24
N HIS A 171 31.45 17.33 15.40
CA HIS A 171 31.43 17.47 13.94
C HIS A 171 30.41 16.55 13.29
N HIS A 172 29.82 17.00 12.19
CA HIS A 172 28.81 16.26 11.45
C HIS A 172 29.37 15.89 10.08
N TYR A 173 29.25 14.61 9.75
CA TYR A 173 29.64 14.04 8.47
C TYR A 173 28.43 13.38 7.83
N GLU A 174 28.36 13.45 6.52
CA GLU A 174 27.29 12.77 5.75
C GLU A 174 27.91 11.90 4.68
N THR A 175 27.32 10.75 4.48
CA THR A 175 27.64 9.83 3.38
C THR A 175 26.36 9.17 2.88
N LYS A 176 26.47 8.42 1.79
CA LYS A 176 25.35 7.66 1.24
C LYS A 176 25.55 6.18 1.47
N VAL A 177 24.43 5.47 1.58
CA VAL A 177 24.43 4.01 1.54
C VAL A 177 24.89 3.57 0.16
N GLU A 178 25.83 2.66 0.14
CA GLU A 178 26.40 2.02 -1.04
C GLU A 178 25.75 0.66 -1.30
N ALA A 179 26.03 0.08 -2.45
CA ALA A 179 25.57 -1.27 -2.79
C ALA A 179 25.96 -2.31 -1.73
N GLY A 180 25.01 -3.21 -1.41
CA GLY A 180 25.19 -4.23 -0.38
C GLY A 180 24.97 -3.71 1.05
N ASN A 181 24.19 -2.64 1.21
CA ASN A 181 23.82 -2.07 2.51
C ASN A 181 25.00 -1.61 3.34
N LYS A 182 26.06 -1.14 2.69
CA LYS A 182 27.28 -0.62 3.32
C LYS A 182 27.31 0.89 3.24
N TRP A 183 28.07 1.49 4.14
CA TRP A 183 28.38 2.90 4.08
C TRP A 183 29.81 3.14 4.56
N SER A 184 30.41 4.20 4.08
CA SER A 184 31.73 4.64 4.49
C SER A 184 31.81 6.17 4.54
N VAL A 185 32.55 6.71 5.51
CA VAL A 185 32.80 8.16 5.62
C VAL A 185 34.23 8.40 6.09
N ASN A 186 34.85 9.38 5.49
CA ASN A 186 36.17 9.84 5.94
C ASN A 186 36.02 10.98 6.95
N VAL A 187 36.63 10.81 8.10
CA VAL A 187 36.70 11.81 9.17
C VAL A 187 38.15 12.25 9.39
N THR A 188 38.33 13.41 9.96
CA THR A 188 39.69 13.91 10.30
C THR A 188 40.21 13.18 11.54
N GLY A 189 41.46 12.72 11.54
CA GLY A 189 42.06 12.06 12.69
C GLY A 189 42.06 12.90 13.96
N SER A 190 42.10 14.22 13.86
CA SER A 190 41.94 15.11 15.02
C SER A 190 40.57 15.07 15.67
N ASP A 191 39.53 14.64 14.94
CA ASP A 191 38.18 14.61 15.47
C ASP A 191 37.85 13.30 16.23
N VAL A 192 38.78 12.33 16.17
CA VAL A 192 38.71 11.05 16.91
C VAL A 192 39.60 11.05 18.17
N LEU A 193 40.39 12.10 18.43
CA LEU A 193 41.18 12.28 19.63
C LEU A 193 40.40 13.08 20.69
#